data_e6bf5cce3d3fe60a911a6c45ca355ca2
#
_entry.id   e6bf5cce3d3fe60a911a6c45ca355ca2
#
_cell.length_a   1.000
_cell.length_b   1.000
_cell.length_c   1.000
_cell.angle_alpha   90.00
_cell.angle_beta   90.00
_cell.angle_gamma   90.00
#
_symmetry.space_group_name_H-M   'P 1'
#
loop_
_entity.id
_entity.type
_entity.pdbx_description
1 polymer ?
#
loop_
_entity_poly.entity_id
_entity_poly.type
_entity_poly.pdbx_seq_one_letter_code
_entity_poly.pdbx_strand_id
1 'polypeptide(L)'
;AGAIFEMGEELVWASQPAPMMLFHGDADANVPYNVIRESGVGFFGSKYIAGQLRAMNSPYYFYSVENASHVIATAPMDGNRDAIDAFLSKLVVDKEPLMIETDETTIGAPEVRKNFTLAEYIASNFL
;
A
#
# COMPACT_ATOMS: atom_id res chain seq x y z
N ALA A 1 3.00 -4.62 3.47
CA ALA A 1 1.96 -4.75 2.44
C ALA A 1 0.64 -5.12 3.09
N GLY A 2 -0.43 -4.55 2.63
CA GLY A 2 -1.77 -4.81 3.14
C GLY A 2 -2.84 -4.33 2.16
N ALA A 3 -4.04 -4.86 2.32
CA ALA A 3 -5.20 -4.41 1.57
C ALA A 3 -6.42 -4.33 2.49
N ILE A 4 -7.34 -3.44 2.17
CA ILE A 4 -8.66 -3.39 2.78
C ILE A 4 -9.62 -4.17 1.89
N PHE A 5 -10.38 -5.06 2.50
CA PHE A 5 -11.42 -5.82 1.82
C PHE A 5 -12.79 -5.23 2.15
N GLU A 6 -13.62 -5.04 1.14
CA GLU A 6 -15.00 -4.58 1.28
C GLU A 6 -15.97 -5.48 0.52
N MET A 7 -17.14 -5.70 1.11
CA MET A 7 -18.31 -6.24 0.42
C MET A 7 -18.97 -5.12 -0.38
N GLY A 8 -18.45 -4.93 -1.61
CA GLY A 8 -18.78 -3.81 -2.49
C GLY A 8 -17.56 -3.40 -3.29
N GLU A 9 -17.75 -2.60 -4.32
CA GLU A 9 -16.67 -2.20 -5.22
C GLU A 9 -16.12 -0.79 -4.93
N GLU A 10 -16.53 -0.21 -3.78
CA GLU A 10 -16.10 1.11 -3.34
C GLU A 10 -15.55 1.06 -1.92
N LEU A 11 -14.41 1.71 -1.71
CA LEU A 11 -13.87 1.93 -0.36
C LEU A 11 -14.52 3.18 0.24
N VAL A 12 -15.30 2.99 1.29
CA VAL A 12 -16.01 4.06 1.97
C VAL A 12 -15.39 4.31 3.35
N TRP A 13 -14.94 5.54 3.58
CA TRP A 13 -14.41 5.97 4.87
C TRP A 13 -15.53 6.56 5.74
N ALA A 14 -15.81 5.95 6.86
CA ALA A 14 -16.80 6.45 7.83
C ALA A 14 -16.35 7.75 8.52
N SER A 15 -15.04 7.95 8.61
CA SER A 15 -14.41 9.15 9.16
C SER A 15 -13.00 9.29 8.59
N GLN A 16 -12.36 10.43 8.82
CA GLN A 16 -10.96 10.59 8.44
C GLN A 16 -10.09 9.55 9.17
N PRO A 17 -9.33 8.73 8.44
CA PRO A 17 -8.51 7.70 9.05
C PRO A 17 -7.32 8.30 9.81
N ALA A 18 -6.78 7.52 10.74
CA ALA A 18 -5.51 7.84 11.37
C ALA A 18 -4.37 7.90 10.31
N PRO A 19 -3.29 8.63 10.59
CA PRO A 19 -2.10 8.59 9.74
C PRO A 19 -1.61 7.18 9.47
N MET A 20 -1.24 6.90 8.22
CA MET A 20 -0.86 5.56 7.79
C MET A 20 0.54 5.51 7.22
N MET A 21 1.25 4.42 7.50
CA MET A 21 2.49 4.04 6.84
C MET A 21 2.25 2.79 6.00
N LEU A 22 2.54 2.89 4.71
CA LEU A 22 2.25 1.86 3.72
C LEU A 22 3.55 1.46 3.03
N PHE A 23 3.88 0.17 3.03
CA PHE A 23 5.07 -0.40 2.38
C PHE A 23 4.63 -1.51 1.45
N HIS A 24 4.90 -1.38 0.14
CA HIS A 24 4.40 -2.34 -0.82
C HIS A 24 5.30 -2.47 -2.05
N GLY A 25 5.57 -3.71 -2.43
CA GLY A 25 6.19 -4.03 -3.72
C GLY A 25 5.12 -4.14 -4.81
N ASP A 26 5.35 -3.56 -5.97
CA ASP A 26 4.35 -3.56 -7.03
C ASP A 26 4.28 -4.87 -7.84
N ALA A 27 5.20 -5.80 -7.60
CA ALA A 27 5.16 -7.18 -8.09
C ALA A 27 4.67 -8.18 -7.02
N ASP A 28 4.01 -7.69 -5.97
CA ASP A 28 3.41 -8.53 -4.92
C ASP A 28 2.34 -9.44 -5.52
N ALA A 29 2.54 -10.75 -5.43
CA ALA A 29 1.62 -11.77 -5.94
C ALA A 29 0.59 -12.24 -4.89
N ASN A 30 0.69 -11.79 -3.66
CA ASN A 30 -0.15 -12.21 -2.54
C ASN A 30 -1.17 -11.15 -2.14
N VAL A 31 -0.77 -9.89 -2.17
CA VAL A 31 -1.63 -8.76 -1.79
C VAL A 31 -1.72 -7.79 -2.95
N PRO A 32 -2.92 -7.40 -3.38
CA PRO A 32 -3.09 -6.43 -4.47
C PRO A 32 -2.35 -5.12 -4.16
N TYR A 33 -1.49 -4.70 -5.09
CA TYR A 33 -0.79 -3.43 -4.96
C TYR A 33 -1.73 -2.25 -5.12
N ASN A 34 -2.61 -2.31 -6.09
CA ASN A 34 -3.57 -1.23 -6.39
C ASN A 34 -5.00 -1.64 -5.97
N VAL A 35 -5.83 -2.07 -6.89
CA VAL A 35 -7.24 -2.40 -6.58
C VAL A 35 -7.73 -3.55 -7.44
N ILE A 36 -8.52 -4.43 -6.83
CA ILE A 36 -9.39 -5.37 -7.52
C ILE A 36 -10.83 -4.95 -7.23
N ARG A 37 -11.63 -4.78 -8.27
CA ARG A 37 -13.08 -4.56 -8.19
C ARG A 37 -13.75 -5.51 -9.14
N GLU A 38 -14.35 -6.54 -8.60
CA GLU A 38 -14.96 -7.57 -9.42
C GLU A 38 -16.00 -8.36 -8.61
N SER A 39 -17.12 -8.70 -9.26
CA SER A 39 -18.13 -9.57 -8.68
C SER A 39 -18.70 -9.09 -7.34
N GLY A 40 -18.83 -7.78 -7.16
CA GLY A 40 -19.39 -7.18 -5.96
C GLY A 40 -18.45 -7.15 -4.75
N VAL A 41 -17.15 -7.37 -4.96
CA VAL A 41 -16.13 -7.25 -3.92
C VAL A 41 -15.03 -6.27 -4.33
N GLY A 42 -14.41 -5.64 -3.33
CA GLY A 42 -13.28 -4.75 -3.51
C GLY A 42 -12.11 -5.14 -2.62
N PHE A 43 -10.90 -5.21 -3.21
CA PHE A 43 -9.64 -5.30 -2.49
C PHE A 43 -8.83 -4.05 -2.82
N PHE A 44 -8.57 -3.22 -1.84
CA PHE A 44 -7.93 -1.92 -2.00
C PHE A 44 -6.52 -1.98 -1.42
N GLY A 45 -5.54 -2.05 -2.29
CA GLY A 45 -4.13 -2.14 -1.92
C GLY A 45 -3.51 -0.79 -1.54
N SER A 46 -2.25 -0.83 -1.12
CA SER A 46 -1.56 0.34 -0.59
C SER A 46 -1.52 1.54 -1.54
N LYS A 47 -1.37 1.31 -2.84
CA LYS A 47 -1.38 2.38 -3.85
C LYS A 47 -2.73 3.08 -3.91
N TYR A 48 -3.81 2.33 -3.91
CA TYR A 48 -5.16 2.88 -3.91
C TYR A 48 -5.44 3.66 -2.61
N ILE A 49 -5.08 3.06 -1.46
CA ILE A 49 -5.25 3.68 -0.14
C ILE A 49 -4.49 5.01 -0.07
N ALA A 50 -3.23 5.04 -0.50
CA ALA A 50 -2.42 6.26 -0.53
C ALA A 50 -3.09 7.37 -1.38
N GLY A 51 -3.65 7.01 -2.53
CA GLY A 51 -4.42 7.93 -3.37
C GLY A 51 -5.65 8.51 -2.67
N GLN A 52 -6.37 7.69 -1.91
CA GLN A 52 -7.52 8.13 -1.11
C GLN A 52 -7.10 9.06 0.03
N LEU A 53 -6.02 8.71 0.75
CA LEU A 53 -5.48 9.55 1.83
C LEU A 53 -5.03 10.91 1.31
N ARG A 54 -4.37 10.94 0.15
CA ARG A 54 -4.00 12.19 -0.53
C ARG A 54 -5.22 13.04 -0.85
N ALA A 55 -6.26 12.46 -1.42
CA ALA A 55 -7.50 13.16 -1.77
C ALA A 55 -8.21 13.76 -0.54
N MET A 56 -8.08 13.14 0.62
CA MET A 56 -8.66 13.60 1.90
C MET A 56 -7.74 14.52 2.70
N ASN A 57 -6.55 14.85 2.21
CA ASN A 57 -5.50 15.53 2.99
C ASN A 57 -5.16 14.84 4.31
N SER A 58 -5.28 13.52 4.36
CA SER A 58 -4.87 12.70 5.51
C SER A 58 -3.38 12.40 5.44
N PRO A 59 -2.64 12.55 6.55
CA PRO A 59 -1.22 12.26 6.57
C PRO A 59 -0.90 10.79 6.27
N TYR A 60 0.08 10.56 5.41
CA TYR A 60 0.57 9.21 5.12
C TYR A 60 2.03 9.22 4.67
N TYR A 61 2.67 8.05 4.82
CA TYR A 61 3.94 7.73 4.19
C TYR A 61 3.74 6.48 3.33
N PHE A 62 3.99 6.58 2.04
CA PHE A 62 3.91 5.44 1.12
C PHE A 62 5.27 5.14 0.50
N TYR A 63 5.81 3.99 0.86
CA TYR A 63 7.05 3.44 0.31
C TYR A 63 6.71 2.34 -0.69
N SER A 64 6.92 2.65 -1.96
CA SER A 64 6.67 1.76 -3.08
C SER A 64 7.98 1.24 -3.66
N VAL A 65 8.07 -0.05 -3.89
CA VAL A 65 9.26 -0.64 -4.51
C VAL A 65 8.86 -1.31 -5.81
N GLU A 66 9.35 -0.77 -6.92
CA GLU A 66 9.11 -1.30 -8.26
C GLU A 66 9.77 -2.67 -8.40
N ASN A 67 9.06 -3.61 -9.01
CA ASN A 67 9.47 -5.00 -9.23
C ASN A 67 9.75 -5.81 -7.96
N ALA A 68 9.35 -5.34 -6.80
CA ALA A 68 9.50 -6.07 -5.55
C ALA A 68 8.24 -6.89 -5.22
N SER A 69 8.47 -8.04 -4.62
CA SER A 69 7.43 -8.97 -4.19
C SER A 69 6.88 -8.64 -2.79
N HIS A 70 6.11 -9.56 -2.25
CA HIS A 70 5.55 -9.50 -0.88
C HIS A 70 6.61 -9.34 0.23
N VAL A 71 7.87 -9.66 -0.03
CA VAL A 71 8.97 -9.55 0.95
C VAL A 71 9.17 -8.12 1.48
N ILE A 72 8.70 -7.11 0.76
CA ILE A 72 8.73 -5.72 1.24
C ILE A 72 7.95 -5.52 2.55
N ALA A 73 7.05 -6.42 2.90
CA ALA A 73 6.37 -6.40 4.18
C ALA A 73 7.32 -6.49 5.40
N THR A 74 8.51 -7.05 5.21
CA THR A 74 9.53 -7.19 6.27
C THR A 74 10.61 -6.09 6.23
N ALA A 75 10.79 -5.43 5.09
CA ALA A 75 11.83 -4.44 4.86
C ALA A 75 11.80 -3.21 5.79
N PRO A 76 10.64 -2.70 6.28
CA PRO A 76 10.57 -1.51 7.11
C PRO A 76 11.44 -1.58 8.36
N MET A 77 11.58 -2.75 8.96
CA MET A 77 12.36 -2.93 10.19
C MET A 77 13.88 -2.86 9.97
N ASP A 78 14.32 -3.10 8.74
CA ASP A 78 15.74 -3.14 8.40
C ASP A 78 16.21 -1.85 7.69
N GLY A 79 15.52 -1.42 6.64
CA GLY A 79 15.99 -0.34 5.77
C GLY A 79 15.31 1.01 5.95
N ASN A 80 14.11 1.05 6.54
CA ASN A 80 13.30 2.27 6.58
C ASN A 80 13.15 2.89 7.97
N ARG A 81 13.92 2.42 8.95
CA ARG A 81 13.78 2.87 10.35
C ARG A 81 13.90 4.39 10.49
N ASP A 82 14.89 5.00 9.86
CA ASP A 82 15.11 6.44 9.95
C ASP A 82 13.94 7.24 9.33
N ALA A 83 13.40 6.76 8.22
CA ALA A 83 12.23 7.37 7.58
C ALA A 83 10.97 7.24 8.44
N ILE A 84 10.80 6.09 9.12
CA ILE A 84 9.71 5.85 10.06
C ILE A 84 9.81 6.80 11.25
N ASP A 85 10.99 6.92 11.85
CA ASP A 85 11.24 7.81 12.99
C ASP A 85 11.02 9.27 12.60
N ALA A 86 11.48 9.69 11.42
CA ALA A 86 11.27 11.03 10.91
C ALA A 86 9.77 11.32 10.69
N PHE A 87 9.03 10.40 10.09
CA PHE A 87 7.58 10.54 9.88
C PHE A 87 6.84 10.66 11.20
N LEU A 88 7.14 9.77 12.16
CA LEU A 88 6.51 9.80 13.48
C LEU A 88 6.83 11.07 14.24
N SER A 89 8.08 11.53 14.20
CA SER A 89 8.49 12.77 14.86
C SER A 89 7.77 13.98 14.30
N LYS A 90 7.73 14.11 12.98
CA LYS A 90 7.03 15.22 12.30
C LYS A 90 5.53 15.21 12.60
N LEU A 91 4.90 14.05 12.51
CA LEU A 91 3.46 13.92 12.69
C LEU A 91 3.03 14.05 14.15
N VAL A 92 3.71 13.34 15.07
CA VAL A 92 3.31 13.23 16.48
C VAL A 92 3.86 14.37 17.32
N VAL A 93 5.14 14.71 17.15
CA VAL A 93 5.82 15.75 17.95
C VAL A 93 5.55 17.12 17.36
N ASP A 94 5.85 17.33 16.10
CA ASP A 94 5.72 18.64 15.44
C ASP A 94 4.28 18.91 14.95
N LYS A 95 3.42 17.88 14.91
CA LYS A 95 2.03 17.93 14.44
C LYS A 95 1.90 18.49 13.01
N GLU A 96 2.90 18.21 12.19
CA GLU A 96 2.88 18.56 10.77
C GLU A 96 2.15 17.48 9.97
N PRO A 97 1.14 17.80 9.15
CA PRO A 97 0.55 16.83 8.23
C PRO A 97 1.55 16.53 7.11
N LEU A 98 1.95 15.26 7.00
CA LEU A 98 2.89 14.81 5.98
C LEU A 98 2.22 13.83 5.02
N MET A 99 2.46 14.05 3.73
CA MET A 99 2.08 13.15 2.65
C MET A 99 3.35 12.85 1.84
N ILE A 100 3.95 11.68 2.08
CA ILE A 100 5.23 11.30 1.47
C ILE A 100 5.03 10.05 0.63
N GLU A 101 5.49 10.08 -0.60
CA GLU A 101 5.62 8.89 -1.46
C GLU A 101 7.08 8.72 -1.85
N THR A 102 7.59 7.51 -1.69
CA THR A 102 8.92 7.14 -2.12
C THR A 102 8.82 5.93 -3.05
N ASP A 103 9.33 6.07 -4.26
CA ASP A 103 9.42 4.99 -5.23
C ASP A 103 10.87 4.53 -5.36
N GLU A 104 11.08 3.23 -5.21
CA GLU A 104 12.37 2.60 -5.46
C GLU A 104 12.22 1.46 -6.48
N THR A 105 13.31 1.10 -7.14
CA THR A 105 13.32 0.02 -8.13
C THR A 105 14.22 -1.11 -7.67
N THR A 106 13.67 -2.34 -7.66
CA THR A 106 14.46 -3.56 -7.44
C THR A 106 14.97 -4.08 -8.78
N ILE A 107 16.28 -4.21 -8.92
CA ILE A 107 16.91 -4.71 -10.14
C ILE A 107 16.72 -6.22 -10.26
N GLY A 108 16.32 -6.68 -11.44
CA GLY A 108 16.29 -8.10 -11.79
C GLY A 108 14.99 -8.82 -11.44
N ALA A 109 13.98 -8.16 -10.95
CA ALA A 109 12.66 -8.78 -10.81
C ALA A 109 11.99 -8.90 -12.19
N PRO A 110 11.52 -10.08 -12.58
CA PRO A 110 11.09 -10.33 -13.95
C PRO A 110 9.69 -9.88 -14.27
N GLU A 111 8.86 -9.55 -13.29
CA GLU A 111 7.44 -9.36 -13.51
C GLU A 111 6.83 -8.33 -12.56
N VAL A 112 6.03 -7.43 -13.12
CA VAL A 112 5.28 -6.42 -12.37
C VAL A 112 3.81 -6.76 -12.41
N ARG A 113 3.19 -6.92 -11.25
CA ARG A 113 1.77 -7.26 -11.10
C ARG A 113 1.01 -6.16 -10.38
N LYS A 114 1.00 -4.96 -10.97
CA LYS A 114 0.32 -3.79 -10.38
C LYS A 114 -1.20 -3.93 -10.32
N ASN A 115 -1.77 -4.73 -11.20
CA ASN A 115 -3.22 -4.91 -11.31
C ASN A 115 -3.54 -6.40 -11.45
N PHE A 116 -4.08 -6.99 -10.41
CA PHE A 116 -4.65 -8.34 -10.44
C PHE A 116 -6.09 -8.32 -10.92
N THR A 117 -6.50 -9.37 -11.64
CA THR A 117 -7.89 -9.81 -11.65
C THR A 117 -8.20 -10.61 -10.39
N LEU A 118 -9.48 -10.75 -10.05
CA LEU A 118 -9.88 -11.60 -8.93
C LEU A 118 -9.44 -13.06 -9.14
N ALA A 119 -9.52 -13.56 -10.37
CA ALA A 119 -9.09 -14.91 -10.72
C ALA A 119 -7.59 -15.12 -10.49
N GLU A 120 -6.74 -14.16 -10.88
CA GLU A 120 -5.29 -14.22 -10.62
C GLU A 120 -4.97 -14.17 -9.14
N TYR A 121 -5.68 -13.33 -8.38
CA TYR A 121 -5.52 -13.25 -6.92
C TYR A 121 -5.86 -14.59 -6.25
N ILE A 122 -6.97 -15.21 -6.63
CA ILE A 122 -7.37 -16.52 -6.11
C ILE A 122 -6.34 -17.59 -6.48
N ALA A 123 -5.89 -17.62 -7.72
CA ALA A 123 -4.88 -18.59 -8.17
C ALA A 123 -3.55 -18.44 -7.42
N SER A 124 -3.11 -17.23 -7.15
CA SER A 124 -1.84 -16.97 -6.45
C SER A 124 -1.86 -17.31 -4.96
N ASN A 125 -3.04 -17.30 -4.32
CA ASN A 125 -3.12 -17.41 -2.86
C ASN A 125 -3.81 -18.69 -2.37
N PHE A 126 -4.61 -19.36 -3.18
CA PHE A 126 -5.46 -20.47 -2.74
C PHE A 126 -5.37 -21.74 -3.59
N LEU A 127 -4.72 -21.69 -4.71
CA LEU A 127 -4.53 -22.84 -5.61
C LEU A 127 -3.05 -23.18 -5.82
#